data_7585283aa9e39c4113d6d7d3aa440200
#
_entry.id   7585283aa9e39c4113d6d7d3aa440200
#
_cell.length_a   1.000
_cell.length_b   1.000
_cell.length_c   1.000
_cell.angle_alpha   90.00
_cell.angle_beta   90.00
_cell.angle_gamma   90.00
#
_symmetry.space_group_name_H-M   'P 1'
#
loop_
_entity.id
_entity.type
_entity.pdbx_description
1 polymer ?
#
loop_
_entity_poly.entity_id
_entity_poly.type
_entity_poly.pdbx_seq_one_letter_code
_entity_poly.pdbx_strand_id
1 'polypeptide(L)'
;MMHTTLKSLLLACCLCFAGLAQAAGLDPALVKQVNAFVDEWHDDAAHARMAYFDKMAPDGVYIGTDRSELWRRDAFKAWARKYFEGKKSAWSFHATRRNVYASEDGKLVWFDELLDTPNMGHCMASGVIRRTGKGFEILHYQLSMAVPNGIAKQVTELVRQAEAAPAR
;
A
#
# COMPACT_ATOMS: atom_id res chain seq x y z
N MET A 1 -50.95 3.13 -68.18
CA MET A 1 -50.74 1.94 -67.31
C MET A 1 -49.29 1.99 -66.81
N MET A 2 -49.10 2.49 -65.67
CA MET A 2 -47.76 2.58 -65.06
C MET A 2 -47.82 1.93 -63.64
N HIS A 3 -47.09 0.84 -63.50
CA HIS A 3 -46.92 0.17 -62.19
C HIS A 3 -45.73 0.79 -61.44
N THR A 4 -46.02 1.47 -60.41
CA THR A 4 -45.00 1.97 -59.44
C THR A 4 -44.81 0.94 -58.35
N THR A 5 -43.68 0.28 -58.39
CA THR A 5 -43.21 -0.65 -57.30
C THR A 5 -42.58 0.14 -56.14
N LEU A 6 -43.24 0.11 -55.01
CA LEU A 6 -42.77 0.70 -53.78
C LEU A 6 -41.69 -0.21 -53.11
N LYS A 7 -40.43 0.21 -53.16
CA LYS A 7 -39.36 -0.49 -52.46
C LYS A 7 -39.34 -0.06 -51.01
N SER A 8 -39.74 -0.95 -50.13
CA SER A 8 -39.62 -0.77 -48.66
C SER A 8 -38.16 -0.84 -48.24
N LEU A 9 -37.65 0.28 -47.77
CA LEU A 9 -36.31 0.38 -47.19
C LEU A 9 -36.42 0.02 -45.69
N LEU A 10 -36.02 -1.21 -45.31
CA LEU A 10 -35.87 -1.62 -43.93
C LEU A 10 -34.59 -1.02 -43.37
N LEU A 11 -34.72 0.03 -42.55
CA LEU A 11 -33.63 0.63 -41.78
C LEU A 11 -33.41 -0.22 -40.53
N ALA A 12 -32.42 -1.09 -40.56
CA ALA A 12 -32.00 -1.86 -39.40
C ALA A 12 -31.25 -0.92 -38.41
N CYS A 13 -31.94 -0.50 -37.36
CA CYS A 13 -31.36 0.27 -36.25
C CYS A 13 -30.55 -0.69 -35.39
N CYS A 14 -29.24 -0.83 -35.67
CA CYS A 14 -28.30 -1.47 -34.73
C CYS A 14 -28.15 -0.58 -33.48
N LEU A 15 -28.93 -0.87 -32.46
CA LEU A 15 -28.70 -0.34 -31.11
C LEU A 15 -27.42 -0.97 -30.58
N CYS A 16 -26.30 -0.28 -30.77
CA CYS A 16 -25.08 -0.55 -30.02
C CYS A 16 -25.36 -0.22 -28.54
N PHE A 17 -25.72 -1.21 -27.75
CA PHE A 17 -25.58 -1.12 -26.30
C PHE A 17 -24.09 -1.06 -26.00
N ALA A 18 -23.53 0.16 -26.03
CA ALA A 18 -22.29 0.42 -25.30
C ALA A 18 -22.62 0.23 -23.84
N GLY A 19 -22.37 -0.97 -23.32
CA GLY A 19 -22.39 -1.22 -21.89
C GLY A 19 -21.43 -0.23 -21.26
N LEU A 20 -21.96 0.75 -20.53
CA LEU A 20 -21.21 1.51 -19.58
C LEU A 20 -20.66 0.48 -18.59
N ALA A 21 -19.42 0.07 -18.81
CA ALA A 21 -18.63 -0.60 -17.78
C ALA A 21 -18.50 0.40 -16.64
N GLN A 22 -19.49 0.40 -15.75
CA GLN A 22 -19.40 1.07 -14.49
C GLN A 22 -18.19 0.44 -13.83
N ALA A 23 -17.15 1.22 -13.57
CA ALA A 23 -16.02 0.76 -12.78
C ALA A 23 -16.61 0.19 -11.50
N ALA A 24 -16.68 -1.14 -11.41
CA ALA A 24 -17.20 -1.81 -10.24
C ALA A 24 -16.33 -1.35 -9.08
N GLY A 25 -16.93 -0.64 -8.13
CA GLY A 25 -16.21 -0.21 -6.93
C GLY A 25 -15.60 -1.45 -6.27
N LEU A 26 -14.46 -1.29 -5.66
CA LEU A 26 -13.77 -2.37 -4.96
C LEU A 26 -14.74 -3.02 -3.96
N ASP A 27 -14.74 -4.36 -3.90
CA ASP A 27 -15.59 -5.13 -2.98
C ASP A 27 -15.38 -4.64 -1.52
N PRO A 28 -16.43 -4.11 -0.86
CA PRO A 28 -16.31 -3.62 0.51
C PRO A 28 -15.83 -4.69 1.51
N ALA A 29 -16.11 -5.97 1.25
CA ALA A 29 -15.62 -7.07 2.07
C ALA A 29 -14.10 -7.23 1.92
N LEU A 30 -13.55 -7.09 0.72
CA LEU A 30 -12.11 -7.10 0.50
C LEU A 30 -11.45 -5.92 1.21
N VAL A 31 -12.00 -4.70 1.09
CA VAL A 31 -11.48 -3.51 1.78
C VAL A 31 -11.42 -3.73 3.29
N LYS A 32 -12.49 -4.28 3.88
CA LYS A 32 -12.54 -4.59 5.31
C LYS A 32 -11.48 -5.61 5.72
N GLN A 33 -11.29 -6.67 4.92
CA GLN A 33 -10.30 -7.72 5.19
C GLN A 33 -8.87 -7.16 5.12
N VAL A 34 -8.58 -6.32 4.12
CA VAL A 34 -7.26 -5.70 3.96
C VAL A 34 -6.97 -4.73 5.10
N ASN A 35 -7.93 -3.89 5.47
CA ASN A 35 -7.78 -3.00 6.62
C ASN A 35 -7.47 -3.78 7.90
N ALA A 36 -8.23 -4.82 8.20
CA ALA A 36 -8.01 -5.65 9.36
C ALA A 36 -6.62 -6.32 9.35
N PHE A 37 -6.16 -6.80 8.20
CA PHE A 37 -4.83 -7.41 8.05
C PHE A 37 -3.71 -6.40 8.29
N VAL A 38 -3.80 -5.19 7.74
CA VAL A 38 -2.76 -4.15 7.91
C VAL A 38 -2.79 -3.60 9.33
N ASP A 39 -3.98 -3.42 9.95
CA ASP A 39 -4.11 -3.00 11.33
C ASP A 39 -3.47 -4.02 12.30
N GLU A 40 -3.71 -5.31 12.08
CA GLU A 40 -3.07 -6.38 12.84
C GLU A 40 -1.55 -6.40 12.62
N TRP A 41 -1.08 -6.12 11.40
CA TRP A 41 0.34 -6.02 11.11
C TRP A 41 1.01 -4.86 11.87
N HIS A 42 0.38 -3.68 11.92
CA HIS A 42 0.84 -2.56 12.72
C HIS A 42 0.78 -2.84 14.23
N ASP A 43 -0.26 -3.56 14.68
CA ASP A 43 -0.37 -3.97 16.08
C ASP A 43 0.71 -4.98 16.49
N ASP A 44 1.13 -5.88 15.58
CA ASP A 44 2.27 -6.76 15.80
C ASP A 44 3.57 -5.95 16.01
N ALA A 45 3.80 -4.90 15.23
CA ALA A 45 4.94 -4.01 15.42
C ALA A 45 4.85 -3.27 16.77
N ALA A 46 3.67 -2.72 17.09
CA ALA A 46 3.47 -1.99 18.34
C ALA A 46 3.78 -2.84 19.58
N HIS A 47 3.44 -4.12 19.54
CA HIS A 47 3.65 -5.07 20.64
C HIS A 47 4.92 -5.94 20.48
N ALA A 48 5.84 -5.56 19.60
CA ALA A 48 7.08 -6.28 19.34
C ALA A 48 6.88 -7.79 19.04
N ARG A 49 5.78 -8.15 18.38
CA ARG A 49 5.50 -9.55 18.01
C ARG A 49 6.24 -9.92 16.74
N MET A 50 6.98 -11.02 16.77
CA MET A 50 7.75 -11.51 15.60
C MET A 50 6.84 -11.91 14.42
N ALA A 51 5.55 -12.13 14.64
CA ALA A 51 4.51 -12.31 13.62
C ALA A 51 4.45 -11.14 12.60
N TYR A 52 4.89 -9.95 13.00
CA TYR A 52 5.08 -8.81 12.10
C TYR A 52 5.84 -9.19 10.83
N PHE A 53 6.97 -9.88 10.99
CA PHE A 53 7.80 -10.30 9.85
C PHE A 53 7.22 -11.48 9.10
N ASP A 54 6.49 -12.35 9.78
CA ASP A 54 5.90 -13.57 9.18
C ASP A 54 4.68 -13.24 8.28
N LYS A 55 4.08 -12.04 8.44
CA LYS A 55 3.07 -11.50 7.52
C LYS A 55 3.65 -10.96 6.21
N MET A 56 4.97 -10.79 6.12
CA MET A 56 5.63 -10.45 4.87
C MET A 56 5.92 -11.72 4.05
N ALA A 57 5.78 -11.62 2.73
CA ALA A 57 6.17 -12.69 1.82
C ALA A 57 7.69 -12.99 1.96
N PRO A 58 8.14 -14.22 1.67
CA PRO A 58 9.57 -14.57 1.71
C PRO A 58 10.44 -13.66 0.83
N ASP A 59 9.89 -13.23 -0.31
CA ASP A 59 10.50 -12.30 -1.25
C ASP A 59 10.09 -10.84 -1.01
N GLY A 60 9.38 -10.56 0.08
CA GLY A 60 8.89 -9.24 0.44
C GLY A 60 9.99 -8.21 0.67
N VAL A 61 9.68 -6.96 0.35
CA VAL A 61 10.59 -5.80 0.48
C VAL A 61 10.02 -4.82 1.49
N TYR A 62 10.88 -4.33 2.37
CA TYR A 62 10.60 -3.21 3.27
C TYR A 62 11.55 -2.05 2.97
N ILE A 63 11.00 -0.87 2.76
CA ILE A 63 11.74 0.38 2.61
C ILE A 63 11.41 1.25 3.81
N GLY A 64 12.42 1.53 4.62
CA GLY A 64 12.30 2.39 5.79
C GLY A 64 12.47 3.86 5.46
N THR A 65 12.67 4.67 6.48
CA THR A 65 12.74 6.14 6.35
C THR A 65 14.14 6.67 6.05
N ASP A 66 15.17 5.85 6.23
CA ASP A 66 16.55 6.17 5.88
C ASP A 66 16.92 5.58 4.51
N ARG A 67 17.74 6.28 3.75
CA ARG A 67 18.18 5.87 2.41
C ARG A 67 18.86 4.49 2.37
N SER A 68 19.47 4.07 3.46
CA SER A 68 20.12 2.75 3.60
C SER A 68 19.14 1.64 3.95
N GLU A 69 17.92 1.97 4.30
CA GLU A 69 16.91 1.04 4.81
C GLU A 69 16.10 0.40 3.68
N LEU A 70 16.75 -0.43 2.91
CA LEU A 70 16.15 -1.23 1.85
C LEU A 70 16.44 -2.71 2.12
N TRP A 71 15.43 -3.45 2.59
CA TRP A 71 15.61 -4.84 3.01
C TRP A 71 14.68 -5.83 2.32
N ARG A 72 15.16 -7.04 2.13
CA ARG A 72 14.32 -8.23 2.02
C ARG A 72 13.86 -8.66 3.42
N ARG A 73 12.71 -9.34 3.49
CA ARG A 73 12.08 -9.77 4.75
C ARG A 73 13.07 -10.34 5.78
N ASP A 74 13.88 -11.32 5.39
CA ASP A 74 14.75 -12.02 6.35
C ASP A 74 15.90 -11.15 6.86
N ALA A 75 16.45 -10.28 6.00
CA ALA A 75 17.44 -9.28 6.40
C ALA A 75 16.80 -8.23 7.32
N PHE A 76 15.59 -7.80 7.03
CA PHE A 76 14.83 -6.89 7.89
C PHE A 76 14.56 -7.53 9.27
N LYS A 77 14.07 -8.77 9.29
CA LYS A 77 13.83 -9.53 10.52
C LYS A 77 15.11 -9.67 11.35
N ALA A 78 16.24 -9.96 10.72
CA ALA A 78 17.53 -10.08 11.40
C ALA A 78 18.00 -8.76 12.01
N TRP A 79 17.93 -7.65 11.25
CA TRP A 79 18.29 -6.32 11.73
C TRP A 79 17.39 -5.84 12.86
N ALA A 80 16.08 -6.12 12.77
CA ALA A 80 15.07 -5.65 13.69
C ALA A 80 15.02 -6.44 15.02
N ARG A 81 15.65 -7.61 15.13
CA ARG A 81 15.62 -8.47 16.34
C ARG A 81 15.86 -7.70 17.62
N LYS A 82 16.85 -6.83 17.64
CA LYS A 82 17.22 -6.02 18.81
C LYS A 82 16.09 -5.11 19.33
N TYR A 83 15.12 -4.78 18.47
CA TYR A 83 13.96 -3.95 18.80
C TYR A 83 12.73 -4.78 19.18
N PHE A 84 12.70 -6.07 18.86
CA PHE A 84 11.57 -6.97 19.07
C PHE A 84 11.82 -8.02 20.15
N GLU A 85 12.93 -8.76 20.09
CA GLU A 85 13.17 -9.88 20.99
C GLU A 85 13.28 -9.42 22.47
N GLY A 86 12.42 -9.99 23.31
CA GLY A 86 12.34 -9.64 24.74
C GLY A 86 11.79 -8.25 25.02
N LYS A 87 11.22 -7.55 24.05
CA LYS A 87 10.60 -6.23 24.21
C LYS A 87 9.08 -6.35 24.34
N LYS A 88 8.48 -5.36 25.03
CA LYS A 88 7.03 -5.24 25.16
C LYS A 88 6.41 -4.40 24.03
N SER A 89 7.22 -3.55 23.41
CA SER A 89 6.82 -2.67 22.31
C SER A 89 8.00 -2.38 21.40
N ALA A 90 7.73 -2.12 20.11
CA ALA A 90 8.74 -1.68 19.16
C ALA A 90 8.25 -0.43 18.43
N TRP A 91 7.56 -0.57 17.30
CA TRP A 91 7.16 0.56 16.46
C TRP A 91 5.66 0.74 16.46
N SER A 92 5.18 1.91 16.84
CA SER A 92 3.76 2.24 16.86
C SER A 92 3.40 3.08 15.65
N PHE A 93 2.41 2.61 14.89
CA PHE A 93 1.82 3.28 13.74
C PHE A 93 0.32 3.38 13.95
N HIS A 94 -0.22 4.57 13.83
CA HIS A 94 -1.66 4.81 13.88
C HIS A 94 -2.15 5.33 12.54
N ALA A 95 -2.87 4.50 11.79
CA ALA A 95 -3.44 4.91 10.52
C ALA A 95 -4.63 5.85 10.74
N THR A 96 -4.50 7.09 10.27
CA THR A 96 -5.59 8.08 10.32
C THR A 96 -6.45 8.03 9.06
N ARG A 97 -5.90 7.51 7.96
CA ARG A 97 -6.61 7.23 6.70
C ARG A 97 -5.89 6.11 5.96
N ARG A 98 -6.63 5.22 5.32
CA ARG A 98 -6.12 4.25 4.36
C ARG A 98 -7.05 4.14 3.17
N ASN A 99 -6.48 4.16 1.97
CA ASN A 99 -7.17 3.84 0.73
C ASN A 99 -6.69 2.47 0.26
N VAL A 100 -7.60 1.67 -0.29
CA VAL A 100 -7.31 0.31 -0.75
C VAL A 100 -7.69 0.21 -2.22
N TYR A 101 -6.88 -0.47 -3.00
CA TYR A 101 -7.05 -0.71 -4.42
C TYR A 101 -6.73 -2.17 -4.73
N ALA A 102 -7.23 -2.71 -5.85
CA ALA A 102 -6.93 -4.07 -6.25
C ALA A 102 -6.79 -4.22 -7.78
N SER A 103 -6.05 -5.25 -8.21
CA SER A 103 -6.06 -5.72 -9.58
C SER A 103 -7.44 -6.30 -9.96
N GLU A 104 -7.74 -6.36 -11.24
CA GLU A 104 -9.02 -6.88 -11.76
C GLU A 104 -9.31 -8.32 -11.26
N ASP A 105 -8.27 -9.13 -11.16
CA ASP A 105 -8.37 -10.51 -10.66
C ASP A 105 -8.33 -10.62 -9.12
N GLY A 106 -8.20 -9.50 -8.42
CA GLY A 106 -8.16 -9.42 -6.96
C GLY A 106 -6.96 -10.11 -6.29
N LYS A 107 -5.96 -10.54 -7.06
CA LYS A 107 -4.78 -11.23 -6.50
C LYS A 107 -3.76 -10.29 -5.91
N LEU A 108 -3.62 -9.10 -6.50
CA LEU A 108 -2.80 -8.03 -5.97
C LEU A 108 -3.70 -6.93 -5.42
N VAL A 109 -3.35 -6.49 -4.22
CA VAL A 109 -3.98 -5.35 -3.56
C VAL A 109 -2.87 -4.38 -3.19
N TRP A 110 -3.10 -3.08 -3.39
CA TRP A 110 -2.20 -2.07 -2.89
C TRP A 110 -2.98 -1.05 -2.05
N PHE A 111 -2.26 -0.37 -1.21
CA PHE A 111 -2.84 0.65 -0.34
C PHE A 111 -1.87 1.80 -0.14
N ASP A 112 -2.42 2.95 0.18
CA ASP A 112 -1.71 4.08 0.78
C ASP A 112 -2.32 4.42 2.12
N GLU A 113 -1.52 4.99 3.03
CA GLU A 113 -2.01 5.40 4.34
C GLU A 113 -1.31 6.64 4.86
N LEU A 114 -2.05 7.42 5.64
CA LEU A 114 -1.52 8.47 6.49
C LEU A 114 -1.39 7.92 7.90
N LEU A 115 -0.22 8.10 8.49
CA LEU A 115 0.13 7.55 9.78
C LEU A 115 0.55 8.65 10.76
N ASP A 116 0.12 8.49 11.99
CA ASP A 116 0.70 9.19 13.13
C ASP A 116 1.63 8.24 13.88
N THR A 117 2.83 8.71 14.21
CA THR A 117 3.83 7.95 14.95
C THR A 117 4.39 8.78 16.10
N PRO A 118 4.67 8.16 17.28
CA PRO A 118 5.15 8.90 18.46
C PRO A 118 6.51 9.57 18.25
N ASN A 119 7.38 8.98 17.43
CA ASN A 119 8.78 9.40 17.27
C ASN A 119 9.09 10.11 15.96
N MET A 120 8.23 9.99 14.94
CA MET A 120 8.46 10.60 13.63
C MET A 120 7.36 11.59 13.24
N GLY A 121 6.31 11.73 14.08
CA GLY A 121 5.14 12.58 13.77
C GLY A 121 4.32 12.01 12.62
N HIS A 122 3.97 12.88 11.66
CA HIS A 122 3.17 12.48 10.50
C HIS A 122 4.03 11.74 9.48
N CYS A 123 3.59 10.54 9.10
CA CYS A 123 4.20 9.72 8.07
C CYS A 123 3.19 9.40 6.97
N MET A 124 3.71 8.99 5.84
CA MET A 124 2.96 8.40 4.74
C MET A 124 3.56 7.04 4.42
N ALA A 125 2.71 6.09 4.11
CA ALA A 125 3.17 4.78 3.69
C ALA A 125 2.33 4.25 2.53
N SER A 126 2.91 3.29 1.82
CA SER A 126 2.22 2.51 0.81
C SER A 126 2.71 1.07 0.82
N GLY A 127 1.84 0.16 0.42
CA GLY A 127 2.19 -1.25 0.36
C GLY A 127 1.48 -2.00 -0.74
N VAL A 128 2.08 -3.14 -1.11
CA VAL A 128 1.49 -4.11 -2.02
C VAL A 128 1.31 -5.43 -1.28
N ILE A 129 0.13 -5.98 -1.37
CA ILE A 129 -0.29 -7.21 -0.72
C ILE A 129 -0.63 -8.24 -1.79
N ARG A 130 -0.18 -9.47 -1.62
CA ARG A 130 -0.62 -10.62 -2.40
C ARG A 130 -1.71 -11.37 -1.64
N ARG A 131 -2.84 -11.62 -2.31
CA ARG A 131 -3.86 -12.53 -1.80
C ARG A 131 -3.45 -13.96 -2.10
N THR A 132 -3.49 -14.81 -1.08
CA THR A 132 -3.15 -16.23 -1.16
C THR A 132 -4.34 -17.09 -0.75
N GLY A 133 -4.26 -18.38 -0.94
CA GLY A 133 -5.29 -19.33 -0.41
C GLY A 133 -5.37 -19.39 1.12
N LYS A 134 -4.39 -18.76 1.82
CA LYS A 134 -4.31 -18.71 3.29
C LYS A 134 -4.59 -17.31 3.87
N GLY A 135 -4.92 -16.34 3.02
CA GLY A 135 -5.13 -14.93 3.42
C GLY A 135 -4.27 -13.97 2.64
N PHE A 136 -3.51 -13.13 3.33
CA PHE A 136 -2.71 -12.06 2.73
C PHE A 136 -1.26 -12.14 3.17
N GLU A 137 -0.36 -11.65 2.31
CA GLU A 137 1.05 -11.44 2.64
C GLU A 137 1.57 -10.15 2.00
N ILE A 138 2.44 -9.42 2.69
CA ILE A 138 3.00 -8.15 2.22
C ILE A 138 4.15 -8.45 1.28
N LEU A 139 4.04 -7.98 0.02
CA LEU A 139 5.10 -8.05 -0.99
C LEU A 139 6.05 -6.86 -0.91
N HIS A 140 5.51 -5.70 -0.62
CA HIS A 140 6.25 -4.45 -0.60
C HIS A 140 5.62 -3.50 0.40
N TYR A 141 6.44 -2.79 1.15
CA TYR A 141 6.00 -1.69 1.99
C TYR A 141 7.06 -0.59 2.01
N GLN A 142 6.60 0.65 1.93
CA GLN A 142 7.45 1.83 2.06
C GLN A 142 6.86 2.77 3.10
N LEU A 143 7.71 3.21 4.02
CA LEU A 143 7.40 4.22 5.02
C LEU A 143 8.20 5.49 4.74
N SER A 144 7.58 6.65 4.86
CA SER A 144 8.22 7.95 4.67
C SER A 144 7.75 8.96 5.71
N MET A 145 8.65 9.78 6.20
CA MET A 145 8.26 10.97 6.97
C MET A 145 7.59 11.99 6.03
N ALA A 146 6.45 12.55 6.44
CA ALA A 146 5.75 13.56 5.67
C ALA A 146 6.36 14.95 5.96
N VAL A 147 7.15 15.47 5.03
CA VAL A 147 7.76 16.78 5.13
C VAL A 147 6.85 17.85 4.51
N PRO A 148 6.37 18.86 5.27
CA PRO A 148 5.60 19.96 4.71
C PRO A 148 6.40 20.73 3.65
N ASN A 149 5.76 21.04 2.50
CA ASN A 149 6.42 21.74 1.39
C ASN A 149 7.07 23.05 1.81
N GLY A 150 6.49 23.76 2.78
CA GLY A 150 7.01 25.06 3.26
C GLY A 150 8.39 25.00 3.91
N ILE A 151 8.81 23.83 4.39
CA ILE A 151 10.13 23.61 5.02
C ILE A 151 11.03 22.65 4.23
N ALA A 152 10.59 22.18 3.06
CA ALA A 152 11.33 21.17 2.29
C ALA A 152 12.78 21.60 1.98
N LYS A 153 13.01 22.89 1.67
CA LYS A 153 14.36 23.42 1.43
C LYS A 153 15.26 23.30 2.68
N GLN A 154 14.71 23.60 3.85
CA GLN A 154 15.47 23.51 5.12
C GLN A 154 15.83 22.05 5.44
N VAL A 155 14.87 21.14 5.27
CA VAL A 155 15.09 19.70 5.48
C VAL A 155 16.15 19.18 4.49
N THR A 156 16.07 19.56 3.21
CA THR A 156 17.09 19.19 2.20
C THR A 156 18.49 19.64 2.60
N GLU A 157 18.63 20.83 3.14
CA GLU A 157 19.93 21.35 3.58
C GLU A 157 20.46 20.56 4.80
N LEU A 158 19.61 20.25 5.78
CA LEU A 158 19.97 19.40 6.92
C LEU A 158 20.43 18.01 6.49
N VAL A 159 19.73 17.39 5.54
CA VAL A 159 20.11 16.09 4.99
C VAL A 159 21.48 16.15 4.31
N ARG A 160 21.74 17.16 3.47
CA ARG A 160 23.06 17.34 2.82
C ARG A 160 24.19 17.49 3.84
N GLN A 161 23.96 18.26 4.89
CA GLN A 161 24.94 18.44 5.96
C GLN A 161 25.22 17.14 6.71
N ALA A 162 24.17 16.36 7.00
CA ALA A 162 24.30 15.06 7.64
C ALA A 162 25.05 14.04 6.77
N GLU A 163 24.76 14.01 5.45
CA GLU A 163 25.43 13.10 4.50
C GLU A 163 26.90 13.50 4.24
N ALA A 164 27.25 14.78 4.35
CA ALA A 164 28.62 15.26 4.21
C ALA A 164 29.48 15.04 5.46
N ALA A 165 28.86 14.76 6.61
CA ALA A 165 29.59 14.51 7.86
C ALA A 165 30.30 13.15 7.81
N PRO A 166 31.55 13.01 8.32
CA PRO A 166 32.21 11.71 8.40
C PRO A 166 31.38 10.74 9.23
N ALA A 167 31.29 9.48 8.79
CA ALA A 167 30.61 8.42 9.52
C ALA A 167 31.15 8.32 10.95
N ARG A 168 30.27 8.40 11.95
CA ARG A 168 30.62 8.26 13.37
C ARG A 168 30.76 6.79 13.74
#